data_d7439b5b3d85a25700d4414742397edb
#
_entry.id   d7439b5b3d85a25700d4414742397edb
#
_cell.length_a   1.000
_cell.length_b   1.000
_cell.length_c   1.000
_cell.angle_alpha   90.00
_cell.angle_beta   90.00
_cell.angle_gamma   90.00
#
_symmetry.space_group_name_H-M   'P 1'
#
loop_
_entity.id
_entity.type
_entity.pdbx_description
1 polymer ?
#
loop_
_entity_poly.entity_id
_entity_poly.type
_entity_poly.pdbx_seq_one_letter_code
_entity_poly.pdbx_strand_id
1 'polypeptide(L)'
;MTLADNGTSSSQALRDRLLPVGDDARQAAVLILFGVLDALPSDYDAQARAVSRDLDVLLLARASTLRSHPGQVAFPGGRVDPEDDGVIGAALREAQEETGLDPAGVDVLGRLDSIPLAHSQHLVTPVLGWWRDPSPVRVVDVAESADVFRAPVADLLNPANRGVTVIRRDGQEWRGPGFLVAHESGEHLVWGFTAMILDQLFTHLGWTEEWDTSRELALPLAVTEATQRNAAGSMRLADGLEDDIDTGVGVGVSIADARAREIRVSAAVLRD
;
A
#
# COMPACT_ATOMS: atom_id res chain seq x y z
N MET A 1 25.45 -28.88 6.22
CA MET A 1 24.98 -27.87 7.16
C MET A 1 23.91 -27.08 6.39
N THR A 2 22.66 -27.35 6.68
CA THR A 2 21.46 -27.05 5.87
C THR A 2 21.08 -25.60 6.11
N LEU A 3 21.06 -24.79 5.06
CA LEU A 3 20.49 -23.44 5.08
C LEU A 3 18.97 -23.57 5.22
N ALA A 4 18.45 -23.12 6.34
CA ALA A 4 17.02 -23.14 6.64
C ALA A 4 16.27 -22.10 5.79
N ASP A 5 15.27 -22.60 5.17
CA ASP A 5 14.26 -21.96 4.32
C ASP A 5 13.37 -21.00 5.15
N ASN A 6 13.80 -19.76 5.32
CA ASN A 6 13.06 -18.75 6.08
C ASN A 6 12.13 -17.86 5.20
N GLY A 7 12.13 -18.06 3.87
CA GLY A 7 11.30 -17.27 2.95
C GLY A 7 9.85 -17.73 2.81
N THR A 8 9.56 -18.97 3.14
CA THR A 8 8.26 -19.63 2.89
C THR A 8 7.23 -19.35 3.96
N SER A 9 7.64 -18.97 5.16
CA SER A 9 6.73 -18.82 6.32
C SER A 9 5.85 -17.57 6.27
N SER A 10 6.36 -16.45 5.79
CA SER A 10 5.60 -15.18 5.75
C SER A 10 4.53 -15.17 4.66
N SER A 11 4.84 -15.71 3.48
CA SER A 11 3.88 -15.80 2.36
C SER A 11 2.78 -16.82 2.63
N GLN A 12 3.07 -17.91 3.36
CA GLN A 12 2.10 -18.95 3.71
C GLN A 12 1.13 -18.44 4.80
N ALA A 13 1.64 -17.77 5.83
CA ALA A 13 0.81 -17.20 6.91
C ALA A 13 -0.11 -16.08 6.39
N LEU A 14 0.29 -15.38 5.32
CA LEU A 14 -0.58 -14.43 4.64
C LEU A 14 -1.69 -15.13 3.82
N ARG A 15 -1.38 -16.24 3.15
CA ARG A 15 -2.37 -17.01 2.37
C ARG A 15 -3.48 -17.60 3.22
N ASP A 16 -3.15 -18.04 4.44
CA ASP A 16 -4.12 -18.66 5.37
C ASP A 16 -5.07 -17.64 6.01
N ARG A 17 -4.85 -16.35 5.79
CA ARG A 17 -5.65 -15.24 6.35
C ARG A 17 -6.61 -14.59 5.34
N LEU A 18 -6.58 -15.01 4.08
CA LEU A 18 -7.56 -14.58 3.09
C LEU A 18 -8.91 -15.24 3.38
N LEU A 19 -9.72 -14.57 4.18
CA LEU A 19 -11.14 -14.92 4.22
C LEU A 19 -11.74 -14.51 2.88
N PRO A 20 -12.45 -15.41 2.19
CA PRO A 20 -13.14 -15.04 0.96
C PRO A 20 -14.16 -13.95 1.28
N VAL A 21 -14.16 -12.91 0.45
CA VAL A 21 -15.27 -11.95 0.44
C VAL A 21 -16.46 -12.62 -0.27
N GLY A 22 -17.68 -12.28 0.18
CA GLY A 22 -18.89 -12.78 -0.48
C GLY A 22 -19.01 -12.31 -1.93
N ASP A 23 -19.94 -12.94 -2.67
CA ASP A 23 -20.22 -12.58 -4.07
C ASP A 23 -20.67 -11.11 -4.24
N ASP A 24 -21.10 -10.48 -3.14
CA ASP A 24 -21.52 -9.07 -3.07
C ASP A 24 -20.38 -8.09 -2.73
N ALA A 25 -19.11 -8.52 -2.76
CA ALA A 25 -17.98 -7.66 -2.46
C ALA A 25 -17.92 -6.47 -3.43
N ARG A 26 -17.77 -5.27 -2.84
CA ARG A 26 -17.67 -4.02 -3.61
C ARG A 26 -16.32 -3.97 -4.29
N GLN A 27 -16.33 -3.70 -5.59
CA GLN A 27 -15.10 -3.52 -6.34
C GLN A 27 -14.48 -2.17 -6.06
N ALA A 28 -13.16 -2.18 -5.90
CA ALA A 28 -12.34 -0.98 -5.75
C ALA A 28 -11.05 -1.14 -6.55
N ALA A 29 -10.41 -0.02 -6.85
CA ALA A 29 -9.13 -0.01 -7.54
C ALA A 29 -8.20 1.01 -6.92
N VAL A 30 -6.89 0.73 -6.95
CA VAL A 30 -5.84 1.67 -6.53
C VAL A 30 -4.82 1.80 -7.64
N LEU A 31 -4.27 3.01 -7.82
CA LEU A 31 -3.24 3.29 -8.81
C LEU A 31 -1.85 3.25 -8.16
N ILE A 32 -1.02 2.30 -8.57
CA ILE A 32 0.41 2.24 -8.24
C ILE A 32 1.13 2.94 -9.38
N LEU A 33 1.38 4.24 -9.24
CA LEU A 33 1.96 5.07 -10.29
C LEU A 33 3.44 5.31 -10.01
N PHE A 34 4.28 4.75 -10.86
CA PHE A 34 5.72 5.01 -10.86
C PHE A 34 6.06 6.14 -11.83
N GLY A 35 7.05 6.94 -11.47
CA GLY A 35 7.56 8.03 -12.29
C GLY A 35 9.01 8.34 -12.00
N VAL A 36 9.51 9.41 -12.62
CA VAL A 36 10.83 9.95 -12.35
C VAL A 36 10.68 11.28 -11.62
N LEU A 37 11.29 11.38 -10.44
CA LEU A 37 11.33 12.62 -9.66
C LEU A 37 12.13 13.68 -10.42
N ASP A 38 11.59 14.88 -10.45
CA ASP A 38 12.21 16.05 -11.05
C ASP A 38 12.92 16.98 -10.03
N ALA A 39 12.78 16.71 -8.72
CA ALA A 39 13.23 17.63 -7.67
C ALA A 39 14.28 17.06 -6.71
N LEU A 40 13.96 16.03 -5.94
CA LEU A 40 14.82 15.52 -4.85
C LEU A 40 15.00 14.00 -4.96
N PRO A 41 16.04 13.54 -5.68
CA PRO A 41 16.37 12.12 -5.72
C PRO A 41 16.78 11.60 -4.35
N SER A 42 16.60 10.31 -4.11
CA SER A 42 17.06 9.65 -2.89
C SER A 42 18.57 9.82 -2.68
N ASP A 43 18.99 9.93 -1.44
CA ASP A 43 20.40 9.83 -1.06
C ASP A 43 20.91 8.39 -1.00
N TYR A 44 19.99 7.42 -1.08
CA TYR A 44 20.29 5.99 -1.04
C TYR A 44 20.44 5.42 -2.45
N ASP A 45 21.52 4.67 -2.67
CA ASP A 45 21.74 3.92 -3.91
C ASP A 45 21.25 2.47 -3.71
N ALA A 46 20.09 2.15 -4.27
CA ALA A 46 19.53 0.81 -4.22
C ALA A 46 20.44 -0.20 -4.95
N GLN A 47 20.50 -1.43 -4.44
CA GLN A 47 21.33 -2.50 -5.04
C GLN A 47 20.74 -2.97 -6.39
N ALA A 48 19.44 -2.89 -6.56
CA ALA A 48 18.77 -3.23 -7.82
C ALA A 48 19.09 -2.19 -8.89
N ARG A 49 19.78 -2.61 -9.96
CA ARG A 49 20.18 -1.71 -11.07
C ARG A 49 19.00 -1.06 -11.80
N ALA A 50 17.81 -1.62 -11.69
CA ALA A 50 16.59 -1.07 -12.27
C ALA A 50 16.00 0.09 -11.47
N VAL A 51 16.49 0.31 -10.24
CA VAL A 51 16.00 1.37 -9.36
C VAL A 51 16.99 2.51 -9.37
N SER A 52 16.66 3.55 -10.11
CA SER A 52 17.40 4.81 -10.07
C SER A 52 17.01 5.61 -8.81
N ARG A 53 17.87 6.53 -8.39
CA ARG A 53 17.65 7.37 -7.20
C ARG A 53 16.46 8.31 -7.33
N ASP A 54 16.03 8.56 -8.56
CA ASP A 54 14.91 9.41 -8.96
C ASP A 54 13.64 8.65 -9.33
N LEU A 55 13.67 7.30 -9.33
CA LEU A 55 12.44 6.51 -9.45
C LEU A 55 11.57 6.68 -8.22
N ASP A 56 10.32 7.05 -8.40
CA ASP A 56 9.36 7.26 -7.32
C ASP A 56 8.03 6.52 -7.50
N VAL A 57 7.23 6.58 -6.45
CA VAL A 57 5.83 6.14 -6.46
C VAL A 57 4.94 7.22 -5.84
N LEU A 58 3.79 7.50 -6.47
CA LEU A 58 2.80 8.45 -5.96
C LEU A 58 2.02 7.84 -4.79
N LEU A 59 2.00 8.57 -3.68
CA LEU A 59 1.28 8.22 -2.45
C LEU A 59 0.50 9.43 -1.93
N LEU A 60 -0.50 9.16 -1.10
CA LEU A 60 -1.20 10.18 -0.33
C LEU A 60 -1.30 9.78 1.13
N ALA A 61 -1.33 10.77 2.02
CA ALA A 61 -1.64 10.59 3.43
C ALA A 61 -3.08 11.04 3.68
N ARG A 62 -3.90 10.14 4.21
CA ARG A 62 -5.30 10.42 4.54
C ARG A 62 -5.40 11.44 5.67
N ALA A 63 -6.44 12.27 5.66
CA ALA A 63 -6.66 13.25 6.72
C ALA A 63 -6.83 12.55 8.09
N SER A 64 -6.18 13.09 9.10
CA SER A 64 -6.24 12.56 10.48
C SER A 64 -7.63 12.69 11.13
N THR A 65 -8.51 13.48 10.54
CA THR A 65 -9.90 13.72 10.95
C THR A 65 -10.87 12.66 10.44
N LEU A 66 -10.46 11.80 9.51
CA LEU A 66 -11.31 10.75 8.97
C LEU A 66 -11.64 9.69 10.02
N ARG A 67 -12.85 9.13 9.92
CA ARG A 67 -13.30 8.03 10.81
C ARG A 67 -12.57 6.72 10.50
N SER A 68 -12.29 6.48 9.22
CA SER A 68 -11.60 5.27 8.75
C SER A 68 -10.18 5.60 8.30
N HIS A 69 -9.21 4.87 8.81
CA HIS A 69 -7.79 4.97 8.43
C HIS A 69 -7.17 6.39 8.56
N PRO A 70 -7.38 7.11 9.70
CA PRO A 70 -6.86 8.45 9.88
C PRO A 70 -5.32 8.47 9.78
N GLY A 71 -4.79 9.37 8.95
CA GLY A 71 -3.34 9.56 8.76
C GLY A 71 -2.62 8.41 8.08
N GLN A 72 -3.34 7.41 7.55
CA GLN A 72 -2.72 6.27 6.86
C GLN A 72 -2.25 6.69 5.46
N VAL A 73 -1.06 6.23 5.08
CA VAL A 73 -0.56 6.41 3.71
C VAL A 73 -1.16 5.36 2.80
N ALA A 74 -1.64 5.80 1.64
CA ALA A 74 -2.31 4.96 0.65
C ALA A 74 -1.85 5.30 -0.78
N PHE A 75 -2.06 4.36 -1.68
CA PHE A 75 -2.14 4.68 -3.10
C PHE A 75 -3.43 5.46 -3.36
N PRO A 76 -3.45 6.36 -4.35
CA PRO A 76 -4.71 6.94 -4.82
C PRO A 76 -5.65 5.83 -5.30
N GLY A 77 -6.93 5.94 -4.94
CA GLY A 77 -7.90 4.94 -5.35
C GLY A 77 -9.17 4.90 -4.53
N GLY A 78 -10.18 4.21 -5.04
CA GLY A 78 -11.48 4.12 -4.44
C GLY A 78 -12.37 3.07 -5.09
N ARG A 79 -13.69 3.26 -4.99
CA ARG A 79 -14.68 2.33 -5.53
C ARG A 79 -14.76 2.41 -7.04
N VAL A 80 -15.10 1.29 -7.65
CA VAL A 80 -15.50 1.27 -9.06
C VAL A 80 -16.96 1.72 -9.15
N ASP A 81 -17.18 2.82 -9.83
CA ASP A 81 -18.52 3.33 -10.12
C ASP A 81 -19.07 2.72 -11.42
N PRO A 82 -20.41 2.71 -11.61
CA PRO A 82 -21.04 2.15 -12.82
C PRO A 82 -20.61 2.85 -14.11
N GLU A 83 -20.17 4.10 -14.03
CA GLU A 83 -19.74 4.94 -15.15
C GLU A 83 -18.26 4.72 -15.51
N ASP A 84 -17.50 4.07 -14.65
CA ASP A 84 -16.09 3.79 -14.91
C ASP A 84 -15.91 2.74 -16.01
N ASP A 85 -14.86 2.89 -16.82
CA ASP A 85 -14.42 1.87 -17.73
C ASP A 85 -13.63 0.78 -16.94
N GLY A 86 -14.36 0.10 -16.06
CA GLY A 86 -13.85 -0.93 -15.18
C GLY A 86 -12.82 -0.43 -14.15
N VAL A 87 -12.01 -1.35 -13.63
CA VAL A 87 -11.05 -1.06 -12.55
C VAL A 87 -9.95 -0.09 -12.95
N ILE A 88 -9.58 -0.05 -14.24
CA ILE A 88 -8.57 0.87 -14.76
C ILE A 88 -9.13 2.30 -14.79
N GLY A 89 -10.35 2.47 -15.31
CA GLY A 89 -11.03 3.76 -15.32
C GLY A 89 -11.21 4.31 -13.91
N ALA A 90 -11.67 3.48 -12.97
CA ALA A 90 -11.80 3.85 -11.56
C ALA A 90 -10.49 4.32 -10.94
N ALA A 91 -9.40 3.56 -11.12
CA ALA A 91 -8.09 3.92 -10.55
C ALA A 91 -7.59 5.27 -11.06
N LEU A 92 -7.77 5.57 -12.36
CA LEU A 92 -7.36 6.84 -12.96
C LEU A 92 -8.25 8.00 -12.52
N ARG A 93 -9.58 7.81 -12.47
CA ARG A 93 -10.54 8.82 -12.00
C ARG A 93 -10.27 9.20 -10.55
N GLU A 94 -10.16 8.20 -9.65
CA GLU A 94 -9.89 8.43 -8.24
C GLU A 94 -8.53 9.15 -8.04
N ALA A 95 -7.49 8.75 -8.77
CA ALA A 95 -6.20 9.42 -8.70
C ALA A 95 -6.31 10.89 -9.14
N GLN A 96 -7.10 11.21 -10.17
CA GLN A 96 -7.37 12.58 -10.58
C GLN A 96 -8.12 13.35 -9.50
N GLU A 97 -9.16 12.76 -8.92
CA GLU A 97 -10.01 13.39 -7.90
C GLU A 97 -9.24 13.66 -6.60
N GLU A 98 -8.40 12.71 -6.14
CA GLU A 98 -7.68 12.82 -4.88
C GLU A 98 -6.39 13.65 -4.98
N THR A 99 -5.70 13.61 -6.14
CA THR A 99 -4.35 14.19 -6.26
C THR A 99 -4.23 15.27 -7.32
N GLY A 100 -5.24 15.46 -8.18
CA GLY A 100 -5.18 16.38 -9.30
C GLY A 100 -4.31 15.85 -10.46
N LEU A 101 -3.92 14.58 -10.44
CA LEU A 101 -3.21 13.91 -11.53
C LEU A 101 -3.94 14.09 -12.87
N ASP A 102 -3.18 14.37 -13.94
CA ASP A 102 -3.72 14.28 -15.30
C ASP A 102 -3.60 12.83 -15.83
N PRO A 103 -4.70 12.09 -15.98
CA PRO A 103 -4.66 10.72 -16.46
C PRO A 103 -4.09 10.56 -17.87
N ALA A 104 -4.12 11.63 -18.70
CA ALA A 104 -3.58 11.59 -20.06
C ALA A 104 -2.06 11.40 -20.09
N GLY A 105 -1.37 11.76 -18.98
CA GLY A 105 0.08 11.56 -18.81
C GLY A 105 0.44 10.16 -18.31
N VAL A 106 -0.52 9.26 -18.07
CA VAL A 106 -0.29 7.94 -17.49
C VAL A 106 -0.38 6.84 -18.53
N ASP A 107 0.69 6.07 -18.67
CA ASP A 107 0.67 4.81 -19.42
C ASP A 107 0.30 3.67 -18.47
N VAL A 108 -0.85 3.05 -18.67
CA VAL A 108 -1.28 1.89 -17.89
C VAL A 108 -0.49 0.66 -18.34
N LEU A 109 0.34 0.12 -17.44
CA LEU A 109 1.17 -1.06 -17.69
C LEU A 109 0.38 -2.36 -17.52
N GLY A 110 -0.63 -2.36 -16.66
CA GLY A 110 -1.46 -3.52 -16.40
C GLY A 110 -2.14 -3.47 -15.03
N ARG A 111 -2.66 -4.60 -14.60
CA ARG A 111 -3.26 -4.76 -13.27
C ARG A 111 -2.74 -6.02 -12.59
N LEU A 112 -2.67 -6.01 -11.28
CA LEU A 112 -2.40 -7.19 -10.46
C LEU A 112 -3.71 -7.93 -10.16
N ASP A 113 -3.60 -9.12 -9.58
CA ASP A 113 -4.76 -9.87 -9.11
C ASP A 113 -5.48 -9.08 -8.01
N SER A 114 -6.80 -9.20 -8.03
CA SER A 114 -7.64 -8.51 -7.04
C SER A 114 -7.46 -9.13 -5.65
N ILE A 115 -7.38 -8.27 -4.65
CA ILE A 115 -7.09 -8.61 -3.26
C ILE A 115 -8.37 -8.45 -2.45
N PRO A 116 -8.88 -9.53 -1.84
CA PRO A 116 -10.05 -9.44 -0.99
C PRO A 116 -9.72 -8.80 0.36
N LEU A 117 -10.48 -7.77 0.73
CA LEU A 117 -10.46 -7.13 2.04
C LEU A 117 -11.70 -7.55 2.81
N ALA A 118 -11.60 -8.62 3.61
CA ALA A 118 -12.75 -9.23 4.27
C ALA A 118 -13.46 -8.25 5.23
N HIS A 119 -12.70 -7.42 5.96
CA HIS A 119 -13.28 -6.47 6.92
C HIS A 119 -14.12 -5.38 6.26
N SER A 120 -13.69 -4.85 5.12
CA SER A 120 -14.40 -3.79 4.42
C SER A 120 -15.32 -4.30 3.31
N GLN A 121 -15.36 -5.63 3.12
CA GLN A 121 -16.11 -6.28 2.04
C GLN A 121 -15.77 -5.67 0.66
N HIS A 122 -14.49 -5.37 0.43
CA HIS A 122 -13.98 -4.88 -0.84
C HIS A 122 -13.10 -5.91 -1.54
N LEU A 123 -13.16 -5.91 -2.85
CA LEU A 123 -12.23 -6.59 -3.73
C LEU A 123 -11.41 -5.50 -4.42
N VAL A 124 -10.16 -5.29 -3.97
CA VAL A 124 -9.31 -4.20 -4.46
C VAL A 124 -8.37 -4.69 -5.54
N THR A 125 -8.40 -4.04 -6.69
CA THR A 125 -7.54 -4.34 -7.82
C THR A 125 -6.43 -3.28 -7.94
N PRO A 126 -5.15 -3.62 -7.72
CA PRO A 126 -4.06 -2.71 -7.98
C PRO A 126 -3.82 -2.56 -9.49
N VAL A 127 -3.77 -1.32 -9.97
CA VAL A 127 -3.45 -0.95 -11.34
C VAL A 127 -2.05 -0.37 -11.37
N LEU A 128 -1.17 -0.90 -12.22
CA LEU A 128 0.19 -0.40 -12.41
C LEU A 128 0.21 0.65 -13.51
N GLY A 129 0.80 1.81 -13.24
CA GLY A 129 0.97 2.89 -14.18
C GLY A 129 2.40 3.41 -14.23
N TRP A 130 2.78 3.93 -15.39
CA TRP A 130 3.98 4.71 -15.61
C TRP A 130 3.60 6.15 -15.91
N TRP A 131 4.19 7.08 -15.17
CA TRP A 131 3.93 8.50 -15.35
C TRP A 131 4.84 9.07 -16.44
N ARG A 132 4.41 8.92 -17.69
CA ARG A 132 5.16 9.35 -18.88
C ARG A 132 5.31 10.86 -18.93
N ASP A 133 4.19 11.58 -18.72
CA ASP A 133 4.13 13.03 -18.75
C ASP A 133 3.68 13.56 -17.37
N PRO A 134 4.61 13.81 -16.44
CA PRO A 134 4.25 14.22 -15.09
C PRO A 134 3.47 15.55 -15.06
N SER A 135 2.35 15.55 -14.36
CA SER A 135 1.55 16.74 -14.05
C SER A 135 1.71 17.13 -12.59
N PRO A 136 1.50 18.40 -12.21
CA PRO A 136 1.51 18.80 -10.81
C PRO A 136 0.44 18.06 -10.00
N VAL A 137 0.83 17.46 -8.89
CA VAL A 137 -0.09 16.84 -7.94
C VAL A 137 -0.15 17.64 -6.64
N ARG A 138 -1.29 17.61 -5.99
CA ARG A 138 -1.56 18.30 -4.73
C ARG A 138 -2.73 17.67 -4.01
N VAL A 139 -2.92 18.01 -2.77
CA VAL A 139 -4.17 17.74 -2.05
C VAL A 139 -5.31 18.48 -2.75
N VAL A 140 -6.32 17.77 -3.23
CA VAL A 140 -7.53 18.34 -3.85
C VAL A 140 -8.58 18.63 -2.81
N ASP A 141 -8.83 17.68 -1.89
CA ASP A 141 -9.74 17.86 -0.76
C ASP A 141 -9.00 17.63 0.57
N VAL A 142 -8.81 18.70 1.32
CA VAL A 142 -8.16 18.67 2.65
C VAL A 142 -8.97 17.91 3.71
N ALA A 143 -10.26 17.65 3.46
CA ALA A 143 -11.07 16.82 4.34
C ALA A 143 -10.77 15.34 4.17
N GLU A 144 -10.26 14.93 3.02
CA GLU A 144 -9.94 13.54 2.69
C GLU A 144 -8.44 13.23 2.77
N SER A 145 -7.60 14.14 2.30
CA SER A 145 -6.15 13.96 2.24
C SER A 145 -5.43 15.08 2.96
N ALA A 146 -4.46 14.72 3.81
CA ALA A 146 -3.58 15.66 4.50
C ALA A 146 -2.36 16.01 3.66
N ASP A 147 -1.91 15.08 2.81
CA ASP A 147 -0.72 15.24 1.99
C ASP A 147 -0.82 14.38 0.71
N VAL A 148 -0.15 14.82 -0.35
CA VAL A 148 0.06 14.07 -1.60
C VAL A 148 1.53 14.21 -1.96
N PHE A 149 2.24 13.09 -2.03
CA PHE A 149 3.68 13.11 -2.20
C PHE A 149 4.18 11.96 -3.08
N ARG A 150 5.40 12.15 -3.57
CA ARG A 150 6.11 11.16 -4.38
C ARG A 150 7.24 10.58 -3.53
N ALA A 151 7.17 9.28 -3.23
CA ALA A 151 8.14 8.59 -2.39
C ALA A 151 9.22 7.96 -3.29
N PRO A 152 10.52 8.31 -3.13
CA PRO A 152 11.59 7.64 -3.83
C PRO A 152 11.57 6.13 -3.54
N VAL A 153 11.57 5.31 -4.59
CA VAL A 153 11.57 3.85 -4.43
C VAL A 153 12.85 3.38 -3.74
N ALA A 154 13.97 4.05 -3.99
CA ALA A 154 15.23 3.75 -3.33
C ALA A 154 15.13 3.95 -1.79
N ASP A 155 14.40 4.97 -1.32
CA ASP A 155 14.17 5.18 0.13
C ASP A 155 13.30 4.08 0.73
N LEU A 156 12.30 3.59 -0.01
CA LEU A 156 11.47 2.46 0.40
C LEU A 156 12.26 1.15 0.45
N LEU A 157 13.28 0.99 -0.38
CA LEU A 157 14.16 -0.19 -0.38
C LEU A 157 15.27 -0.11 0.66
N ASN A 158 15.62 1.11 1.12
CA ASN A 158 16.67 1.31 2.10
C ASN A 158 16.38 0.54 3.40
N PRO A 159 17.24 -0.41 3.81
CA PRO A 159 17.06 -1.19 5.03
C PRO A 159 16.91 -0.34 6.30
N ALA A 160 17.51 0.86 6.33
CA ALA A 160 17.39 1.79 7.45
C ALA A 160 15.97 2.37 7.60
N ASN A 161 15.18 2.39 6.53
CA ASN A 161 13.80 2.91 6.52
C ASN A 161 12.76 1.80 6.70
N ARG A 162 13.19 0.52 6.71
CA ARG A 162 12.29 -0.63 6.81
C ARG A 162 12.16 -1.14 8.23
N GLY A 163 11.02 -1.73 8.52
CA GLY A 163 10.76 -2.42 9.78
C GLY A 163 9.43 -3.16 9.74
N VAL A 164 9.04 -3.68 10.89
CA VAL A 164 7.78 -4.41 11.09
C VAL A 164 6.84 -3.56 11.90
N THR A 165 5.62 -3.38 11.42
CA THR A 165 4.52 -2.83 12.22
C THR A 165 3.77 -3.96 12.91
N VAL A 166 3.36 -3.73 14.17
CA VAL A 166 2.73 -4.76 14.99
C VAL A 166 1.42 -4.22 15.55
N ILE A 167 0.33 -4.91 15.26
CA ILE A 167 -0.97 -4.67 15.89
C ILE A 167 -1.24 -5.78 16.87
N ARG A 168 -1.54 -5.40 18.13
CA ARG A 168 -1.89 -6.33 19.20
C ARG A 168 -3.32 -6.07 19.63
N ARG A 169 -4.19 -7.07 19.46
CA ARG A 169 -5.60 -6.98 19.85
C ARG A 169 -6.11 -8.34 20.32
N ASP A 170 -6.85 -8.37 21.43
CA ASP A 170 -7.51 -9.56 21.95
C ASP A 170 -6.57 -10.77 22.11
N GLY A 171 -5.32 -10.51 22.54
CA GLY A 171 -4.29 -11.54 22.70
C GLY A 171 -3.71 -12.07 21.39
N GLN A 172 -4.11 -11.53 20.25
CA GLN A 172 -3.54 -11.83 18.95
C GLN A 172 -2.55 -10.73 18.51
N GLU A 173 -1.56 -11.14 17.73
CA GLU A 173 -0.56 -10.24 17.17
C GLU A 173 -0.53 -10.39 15.64
N TRP A 174 -0.65 -9.26 14.94
CA TRP A 174 -0.51 -9.18 13.50
C TRP A 174 0.74 -8.36 13.17
N ARG A 175 1.60 -8.94 12.37
CA ARG A 175 2.85 -8.31 11.92
C ARG A 175 2.79 -8.08 10.42
N GLY A 176 3.26 -6.91 9.99
CA GLY A 176 3.33 -6.57 8.58
C GLY A 176 4.53 -5.66 8.29
N PRO A 177 4.93 -5.53 7.01
CA PRO A 177 6.00 -4.62 6.64
C PRO A 177 5.61 -3.16 6.91
N GLY A 178 6.62 -2.32 7.16
CA GLY A 178 6.47 -0.89 7.26
C GLY A 178 7.69 -0.18 6.66
N PHE A 179 7.44 1.04 6.16
CA PHE A 179 8.47 1.89 5.58
C PHE A 179 8.34 3.31 6.14
N LEU A 180 9.45 3.90 6.54
CA LEU A 180 9.53 5.30 6.88
C LEU A 180 9.93 6.09 5.63
N VAL A 181 9.19 7.14 5.32
CA VAL A 181 9.44 8.01 4.18
C VAL A 181 9.57 9.44 4.70
N ALA A 182 10.76 10.01 4.51
CA ALA A 182 10.97 11.42 4.78
C ALA A 182 10.38 12.27 3.64
N HIS A 183 9.62 13.29 4.00
CA HIS A 183 9.05 14.26 3.06
C HIS A 183 9.12 15.66 3.67
N GLU A 184 8.93 16.72 2.88
CA GLU A 184 8.95 18.11 3.36
C GLU A 184 7.90 18.37 4.43
N SER A 185 6.75 17.67 4.36
CA SER A 185 5.68 17.75 5.37
C SER A 185 5.99 17.01 6.67
N GLY A 186 7.07 16.23 6.71
CA GLY A 186 7.47 15.39 7.83
C GLY A 186 7.75 13.94 7.44
N GLU A 187 7.87 13.08 8.44
CA GLU A 187 8.06 11.65 8.23
C GLU A 187 6.70 10.93 8.14
N HIS A 188 6.52 10.15 7.09
CA HIS A 188 5.35 9.31 6.88
C HIS A 188 5.68 7.84 7.15
N LEU A 189 4.81 7.14 7.88
CA LEU A 189 4.85 5.69 8.02
C LEU A 189 3.90 5.05 7.01
N VAL A 190 4.46 4.34 6.03
CA VAL A 190 3.72 3.47 5.11
C VAL A 190 3.58 2.11 5.76
N TRP A 191 2.35 1.63 5.99
CA TRP A 191 2.07 0.36 6.66
C TRP A 191 0.76 -0.27 6.16
N GLY A 192 0.39 -1.42 6.68
CA GLY A 192 -0.86 -2.09 6.32
C GLY A 192 -0.92 -2.52 4.86
N PHE A 193 -2.05 -2.30 4.21
CA PHE A 193 -2.32 -2.73 2.83
C PHE A 193 -1.30 -2.18 1.83
N THR A 194 -1.01 -0.88 1.90
CA THR A 194 -0.07 -0.21 1.00
C THR A 194 1.34 -0.79 1.12
N ALA A 195 1.84 -0.93 2.35
CA ALA A 195 3.15 -1.48 2.59
C ALA A 195 3.26 -2.95 2.15
N MET A 196 2.21 -3.72 2.36
CA MET A 196 2.18 -5.11 1.94
C MET A 196 2.26 -5.25 0.42
N ILE A 197 1.53 -4.43 -0.34
CA ILE A 197 1.61 -4.45 -1.80
C ILE A 197 3.01 -4.05 -2.26
N LEU A 198 3.59 -2.97 -1.72
CA LEU A 198 4.94 -2.53 -2.07
C LEU A 198 5.98 -3.61 -1.76
N ASP A 199 5.93 -4.21 -0.58
CA ASP A 199 6.85 -5.28 -0.17
C ASP A 199 6.80 -6.49 -1.10
N GLN A 200 5.59 -6.92 -1.47
CA GLN A 200 5.41 -8.04 -2.39
C GLN A 200 5.86 -7.69 -3.80
N LEU A 201 5.52 -6.49 -4.28
CA LEU A 201 5.93 -6.02 -5.61
C LEU A 201 7.46 -5.94 -5.70
N PHE A 202 8.12 -5.31 -4.72
CA PHE A 202 9.57 -5.23 -4.68
C PHE A 202 10.25 -6.60 -4.57
N THR A 203 9.66 -7.51 -3.80
CA THR A 203 10.15 -8.89 -3.70
C THR A 203 10.00 -9.64 -5.01
N HIS A 204 8.86 -9.48 -5.69
CA HIS A 204 8.62 -10.13 -6.99
C HIS A 204 9.54 -9.59 -8.10
N LEU A 205 9.83 -8.30 -8.07
CA LEU A 205 10.78 -7.65 -8.99
C LEU A 205 12.25 -7.96 -8.67
N GLY A 206 12.53 -8.60 -7.53
CA GLY A 206 13.90 -8.86 -7.08
C GLY A 206 14.63 -7.60 -6.61
N TRP A 207 13.89 -6.57 -6.20
CA TRP A 207 14.44 -5.30 -5.72
C TRP A 207 14.66 -5.26 -4.21
N THR A 208 13.97 -6.14 -3.46
CA THR A 208 14.06 -6.18 -1.99
C THR A 208 15.49 -6.48 -1.55
N GLU A 209 16.01 -5.62 -0.69
CA GLU A 209 17.30 -5.79 -0.02
C GLU A 209 17.11 -6.44 1.35
N GLU A 210 18.18 -7.02 1.92
CA GLU A 210 18.13 -7.60 3.26
C GLU A 210 17.93 -6.49 4.31
N TRP A 211 16.95 -6.64 5.18
CA TRP A 211 16.60 -5.68 6.22
C TRP A 211 16.29 -6.36 7.55
N ASP A 212 16.36 -5.61 8.66
CA ASP A 212 16.13 -6.12 10.01
C ASP A 212 14.64 -6.34 10.30
N THR A 213 14.18 -7.58 10.17
CA THR A 213 12.79 -7.98 10.47
C THR A 213 12.46 -8.00 11.95
N SER A 214 13.44 -7.76 12.84
CA SER A 214 13.21 -7.61 14.27
C SER A 214 12.91 -6.15 14.67
N ARG A 215 13.25 -5.18 13.81
CA ARG A 215 12.99 -3.76 14.04
C ARG A 215 11.50 -3.48 14.00
N GLU A 216 10.92 -3.11 15.14
CA GLU A 216 9.52 -2.71 15.24
C GLU A 216 9.37 -1.20 15.00
N LEU A 217 8.47 -0.80 14.10
CA LEU A 217 8.10 0.58 13.84
C LEU A 217 6.84 0.93 14.63
N ALA A 218 6.88 2.07 15.32
CA ALA A 218 5.76 2.54 16.10
C ALA A 218 4.60 2.97 15.21
N LEU A 219 3.42 2.41 15.45
CA LEU A 219 2.19 2.86 14.78
C LEU A 219 1.76 4.25 15.30
N PRO A 220 1.09 5.07 14.48
CA PRO A 220 0.53 6.34 14.92
C PRO A 220 -0.38 6.18 16.16
N LEU A 221 -0.32 7.16 17.07
CA LEU A 221 -1.08 7.12 18.34
C LEU A 221 -2.59 6.90 18.13
N ALA A 222 -3.17 7.53 17.09
CA ALA A 222 -4.58 7.36 16.75
C ALA A 222 -4.97 5.90 16.48
N VAL A 223 -4.09 5.13 15.83
CA VAL A 223 -4.28 3.69 15.56
C VAL A 223 -4.19 2.88 16.86
N THR A 224 -3.17 3.19 17.68
CA THR A 224 -2.94 2.54 18.95
C THR A 224 -4.10 2.78 19.91
N GLU A 225 -4.60 4.00 20.00
CA GLU A 225 -5.75 4.35 20.83
C GLU A 225 -7.06 3.75 20.34
N ALA A 226 -7.30 3.69 19.02
CA ALA A 226 -8.47 3.01 18.45
C ALA A 226 -8.46 1.53 18.79
N THR A 227 -7.30 0.88 18.69
CA THR A 227 -7.12 -0.53 19.06
C THR A 227 -7.36 -0.75 20.54
N GLN A 228 -6.87 0.15 21.42
CA GLN A 228 -7.08 0.07 22.86
C GLN A 228 -8.53 0.34 23.27
N ARG A 229 -9.22 1.30 22.66
CA ARG A 229 -10.64 1.60 22.93
C ARG A 229 -11.53 0.41 22.59
N ASN A 230 -11.23 -0.29 21.52
CA ASN A 230 -11.99 -1.47 21.11
C ASN A 230 -11.77 -2.66 22.05
N ALA A 231 -10.55 -2.85 22.55
CA ALA A 231 -10.27 -3.85 23.58
C ALA A 231 -11.02 -3.54 24.89
N ALA A 232 -11.07 -2.27 25.30
CA ALA A 232 -11.83 -1.86 26.50
C ALA A 232 -13.36 -1.90 26.29
N GLY A 233 -13.84 -1.72 25.04
CA GLY A 233 -15.25 -1.85 24.67
C GLY A 233 -15.72 -3.30 24.65
N SER A 234 -14.92 -4.24 24.17
CA SER A 234 -15.22 -5.69 24.19
C SER A 234 -15.39 -6.23 25.60
N MET A 235 -14.70 -5.66 26.59
CA MET A 235 -14.88 -6.05 28.00
C MET A 235 -16.19 -5.54 28.61
N ARG A 236 -16.88 -4.57 27.98
CA ARG A 236 -18.16 -4.01 28.45
C ARG A 236 -19.38 -4.49 27.66
N LEU A 237 -19.21 -5.18 26.55
CA LEU A 237 -20.28 -5.61 25.64
C LEU A 237 -20.34 -7.13 25.52
N ALA A 238 -20.34 -7.81 26.66
CA ALA A 238 -20.91 -9.16 26.75
C ALA A 238 -22.46 -9.15 26.67
N ASP A 239 -23.09 -7.97 26.54
CA ASP A 239 -24.51 -7.79 26.29
C ASP A 239 -24.73 -6.79 25.18
N GLY A 240 -25.02 -7.34 23.99
CA GLY A 240 -25.83 -6.76 22.90
C GLY A 240 -25.40 -5.44 22.30
N LEU A 241 -24.94 -5.51 21.08
CA LEU A 241 -25.12 -4.64 19.91
C LEU A 241 -23.83 -4.53 19.09
N GLU A 242 -23.94 -5.02 17.88
CA GLU A 242 -22.97 -4.85 16.80
C GLU A 242 -22.90 -3.36 16.44
N ASP A 243 -21.71 -2.79 16.49
CA ASP A 243 -21.39 -1.57 15.76
C ASP A 243 -19.96 -1.64 15.19
N ASP A 244 -19.91 -1.49 13.88
CA ASP A 244 -18.78 -1.53 12.97
C ASP A 244 -17.59 -0.69 13.42
N ILE A 245 -16.45 -1.35 13.66
CA ILE A 245 -15.15 -0.66 13.68
C ILE A 245 -14.21 -1.37 12.73
N ASP A 246 -14.06 -0.78 11.55
CA ASP A 246 -13.12 -1.14 10.50
C ASP A 246 -11.69 -0.84 10.94
N THR A 247 -11.01 -1.85 11.47
CA THR A 247 -9.55 -1.82 11.64
C THR A 247 -8.94 -2.59 10.49
N GLY A 248 -8.57 -1.89 9.41
CA GLY A 248 -7.99 -2.47 8.20
C GLY A 248 -6.68 -3.21 8.43
N VAL A 249 -6.75 -4.38 9.03
CA VAL A 249 -5.60 -5.27 9.23
C VAL A 249 -6.00 -6.69 8.87
N GLY A 250 -5.39 -7.16 7.85
CA GLY A 250 -5.44 -8.57 7.46
C GLY A 250 -5.67 -8.77 5.98
N VAL A 251 -4.62 -8.57 5.20
CA VAL A 251 -4.66 -8.85 3.78
C VAL A 251 -3.59 -9.87 3.46
N GLY A 252 -3.99 -10.98 2.91
CA GLY A 252 -3.11 -11.92 2.30
C GLY A 252 -3.36 -11.97 0.78
N VAL A 253 -2.33 -12.12 0.00
CA VAL A 253 -2.37 -12.20 -1.46
C VAL A 253 -1.91 -13.58 -1.92
N SER A 254 -2.67 -14.21 -2.79
CA SER A 254 -2.22 -15.39 -3.52
C SER A 254 -1.56 -14.97 -4.83
N ILE A 255 -0.26 -15.21 -4.97
CA ILE A 255 0.50 -14.95 -6.20
C ILE A 255 0.71 -16.25 -6.99
N ALA A 256 -0.04 -17.31 -6.70
CA ALA A 256 0.21 -18.62 -7.28
C ALA A 256 -0.01 -18.70 -8.81
N ASP A 257 -0.81 -17.78 -9.39
CA ASP A 257 -1.10 -17.79 -10.83
C ASP A 257 -0.36 -16.69 -11.65
N ALA A 258 0.40 -15.83 -11.01
CA ALA A 258 1.18 -14.80 -11.69
C ALA A 258 2.38 -15.36 -12.50
N ARG A 259 2.69 -16.67 -12.39
CA ARG A 259 3.74 -17.33 -13.17
C ARG A 259 3.46 -17.43 -14.68
N ALA A 260 2.22 -17.19 -15.14
CA ALA A 260 1.84 -17.33 -16.53
C ALA A 260 1.81 -16.00 -17.33
N ARG A 261 1.93 -14.84 -16.68
CA ARG A 261 2.01 -13.55 -17.38
C ARG A 261 3.18 -12.78 -16.81
N GLU A 262 4.35 -12.95 -17.44
CA GLU A 262 5.49 -12.07 -17.26
C GLU A 262 4.99 -10.62 -17.31
N ILE A 263 4.91 -9.96 -16.14
CA ILE A 263 4.99 -8.51 -16.10
C ILE A 263 6.43 -8.20 -16.48
N ARG A 264 6.68 -8.19 -17.78
CA ARG A 264 7.85 -7.53 -18.31
C ARG A 264 7.58 -6.04 -18.11
N VAL A 265 7.93 -5.53 -16.94
CA VAL A 265 8.40 -4.16 -16.88
C VAL A 265 9.62 -4.21 -17.81
N SER A 266 9.38 -3.91 -19.07
CA SER A 266 10.42 -3.99 -20.08
C SER A 266 11.53 -3.08 -19.61
N ALA A 267 12.75 -3.64 -19.46
CA ALA A 267 13.96 -2.85 -19.26
C ALA A 267 14.18 -1.83 -20.39
N ALA A 268 13.31 -1.77 -21.38
CA ALA A 268 13.23 -0.77 -22.44
C ALA A 268 12.52 0.52 -22.00
N VAL A 269 11.65 0.49 -20.96
CA VAL A 269 11.01 1.71 -20.41
C VAL A 269 11.96 2.48 -19.49
N LEU A 270 13.04 1.84 -19.04
CA LEU A 270 14.08 2.43 -18.17
C LEU A 270 15.35 2.81 -18.96
N ARG A 271 15.29 2.90 -20.30
CA ARG A 271 16.45 3.14 -21.14
C ARG A 271 16.25 4.29 -22.14
N ASP A 272 15.65 5.36 -21.79
CA ASP A 272 15.82 6.62 -22.55
C ASP A 272 15.94 7.79 -21.58
#